data_7d3d9f55f3a15c284e7693dc62fad933
#
_entry.id   7d3d9f55f3a15c284e7693dc62fad933
#
_cell.length_a   1.000
_cell.length_b   1.000
_cell.length_c   1.000
_cell.angle_alpha   90.00
_cell.angle_beta   90.00
_cell.angle_gamma   90.00
#
_symmetry.space_group_name_H-M   'P 1'
#
loop_
_entity.id
_entity.type
_entity.pdbx_description
1 polymer ?
#
loop_
_entity_poly.entity_id
_entity_poly.type
_entity_poly.pdbx_seq_one_letter_code
_entity_poly.pdbx_strand_id
1 'polypeptide(L)'
;MENNNSPFLSMKKNDVVVGVCSDYSAQGFGVVKIDGFCMFVKGLLLEEKARIKLVALKKTYGYGIIEELLEVSKHRVEEKCMIASICGGCQLQHMSYEAQLQFKQNQMESLFERNGFDIVIHPILAAEEEWRYRNKVQVPFGEDKEGNLTYGFYRSHTNEIIPFKDCLVQSETSNELLDRKSTRLNSSH
;
A
#
# COMPACT_ATOMS: atom_id res chain seq x y z
N MET A 1 15.08 -41.31 9.50
CA MET A 1 14.01 -40.76 8.61
C MET A 1 13.34 -39.66 9.40
N GLU A 2 13.86 -38.46 9.29
CA GLU A 2 13.29 -37.29 9.96
C GLU A 2 12.01 -36.88 9.22
N ASN A 3 10.89 -36.94 9.92
CA ASN A 3 9.62 -36.45 9.44
C ASN A 3 9.72 -34.89 9.26
N ASN A 4 10.01 -34.46 8.05
CA ASN A 4 9.92 -33.07 7.63
C ASN A 4 8.46 -32.65 7.53
N ASN A 5 7.77 -32.59 8.66
CA ASN A 5 6.43 -32.01 8.76
C ASN A 5 6.61 -30.50 8.97
N SER A 6 6.97 -29.79 7.92
CA SER A 6 6.94 -28.33 7.94
C SER A 6 5.49 -27.89 8.16
N PRO A 7 5.19 -27.08 9.18
CA PRO A 7 3.82 -26.58 9.47
C PRO A 7 3.18 -25.88 8.27
N PHE A 8 3.99 -25.41 7.35
CA PHE A 8 3.58 -24.80 6.08
C PHE A 8 2.69 -25.72 5.22
N LEU A 9 2.90 -27.04 5.25
CA LEU A 9 2.09 -28.03 4.47
C LEU A 9 0.62 -28.09 4.92
N SER A 10 0.27 -27.52 6.07
CA SER A 10 -1.09 -27.51 6.62
C SER A 10 -1.88 -26.21 6.38
N MET A 11 -1.21 -25.09 5.99
CA MET A 11 -1.88 -23.79 5.82
C MET A 11 -2.79 -23.79 4.59
N LYS A 12 -4.00 -23.26 4.77
CA LYS A 12 -5.02 -23.14 3.72
C LYS A 12 -5.49 -21.70 3.57
N LYS A 13 -6.07 -21.39 2.41
CA LYS A 13 -6.76 -20.12 2.20
C LYS A 13 -7.84 -19.94 3.28
N ASN A 14 -7.94 -18.74 3.83
CA ASN A 14 -8.78 -18.29 4.93
C ASN A 14 -8.33 -18.71 6.34
N ASP A 15 -7.26 -19.48 6.50
CA ASP A 15 -6.66 -19.67 7.82
C ASP A 15 -6.17 -18.33 8.37
N VAL A 16 -6.17 -18.23 9.70
CA VAL A 16 -5.66 -17.05 10.41
C VAL A 16 -4.41 -17.47 11.16
N VAL A 17 -3.34 -16.72 10.94
CA VAL A 17 -2.05 -16.92 11.59
C VAL A 17 -1.64 -15.67 12.33
N VAL A 18 -0.81 -15.81 13.36
CA VAL A 18 -0.19 -14.68 14.07
C VAL A 18 1.26 -14.56 13.63
N GLY A 19 1.69 -13.36 13.29
CA GLY A 19 3.06 -13.12 12.90
C GLY A 19 3.50 -11.69 13.14
N VAL A 20 4.82 -11.51 13.12
CA VAL A 20 5.47 -10.20 13.27
C VAL A 20 6.09 -9.80 11.93
N CYS A 21 5.90 -8.55 11.54
CA CYS A 21 6.53 -8.00 10.34
C CYS A 21 8.03 -7.81 10.57
N SER A 22 8.83 -8.49 9.79
CA SER A 22 10.30 -8.47 9.91
C SER A 22 11.00 -7.71 8.79
N ASP A 23 10.29 -7.35 7.71
CA ASP A 23 10.89 -6.68 6.54
C ASP A 23 9.79 -6.08 5.66
N TYR A 24 10.17 -5.39 4.59
CA TYR A 24 9.26 -4.90 3.55
C TYR A 24 9.60 -5.48 2.17
N SER A 25 8.59 -5.75 1.38
CA SER A 25 8.76 -5.99 -0.06
C SER A 25 9.05 -4.68 -0.80
N ALA A 26 9.53 -4.79 -2.04
CA ALA A 26 9.74 -3.63 -2.92
C ALA A 26 8.46 -2.82 -3.17
N GLN A 27 7.27 -3.41 -3.03
CA GLN A 27 5.97 -2.75 -3.17
C GLN A 27 5.45 -2.16 -1.85
N GLY A 28 6.20 -2.26 -0.75
CA GLY A 28 5.78 -1.76 0.56
C GLY A 28 4.82 -2.68 1.32
N PHE A 29 4.70 -3.96 0.93
CA PHE A 29 4.02 -4.94 1.77
C PHE A 29 4.92 -5.33 2.94
N GLY A 30 4.37 -5.45 4.14
CA GLY A 30 5.08 -6.07 5.26
C GLY A 30 5.36 -7.54 4.97
N VAL A 31 6.56 -8.00 5.31
CA VAL A 31 6.98 -9.39 5.18
C VAL A 31 6.93 -10.08 6.52
N VAL A 32 6.16 -11.14 6.61
CA VAL A 32 6.06 -12.01 7.79
C VAL A 32 6.60 -13.38 7.43
N LYS A 33 7.49 -13.93 8.26
CA LYS A 33 8.04 -15.27 8.09
C LYS A 33 7.44 -16.20 9.12
N ILE A 34 6.81 -17.28 8.66
CA ILE A 34 6.25 -18.34 9.51
C ILE A 34 6.92 -19.65 9.08
N ASP A 35 7.76 -20.21 9.95
CA ASP A 35 8.51 -21.44 9.69
C ASP A 35 9.23 -21.45 8.33
N GLY A 36 9.82 -20.30 7.97
CA GLY A 36 10.54 -20.12 6.71
C GLY A 36 9.67 -19.74 5.50
N PHE A 37 8.34 -19.79 5.63
CA PHE A 37 7.43 -19.36 4.58
C PHE A 37 7.18 -17.84 4.64
N CYS A 38 7.38 -17.17 3.50
CA CYS A 38 7.21 -15.73 3.40
C CYS A 38 5.76 -15.34 3.08
N MET A 39 5.20 -14.43 3.86
CA MET A 39 3.88 -13.86 3.63
C MET A 39 3.99 -12.35 3.41
N PHE A 40 3.34 -11.88 2.37
CA PHE A 40 3.23 -10.46 2.04
C PHE A 40 1.89 -9.93 2.54
N VAL A 41 1.93 -8.94 3.42
CA VAL A 41 0.75 -8.38 4.07
C VAL A 41 0.66 -6.88 3.77
N LYS A 42 -0.38 -6.50 3.04
CA LYS A 42 -0.61 -5.08 2.70
C LYS A 42 -0.89 -4.28 3.97
N GLY A 43 -0.20 -3.15 4.13
CA GLY A 43 -0.43 -2.20 5.21
C GLY A 43 0.13 -2.61 6.57
N LEU A 44 0.87 -3.71 6.68
CA LEU A 44 1.55 -4.10 7.91
C LEU A 44 2.92 -3.43 7.98
N LEU A 45 3.23 -2.77 9.10
CA LEU A 45 4.49 -2.09 9.32
C LEU A 45 5.52 -2.96 10.03
N LEU A 46 6.79 -2.61 9.89
CA LEU A 46 7.91 -3.26 10.58
C LEU A 46 7.66 -3.30 12.09
N GLU A 47 7.98 -4.43 12.70
CA GLU A 47 7.80 -4.73 14.14
C GLU A 47 6.34 -4.88 14.59
N GLU A 48 5.36 -4.62 13.74
CA GLU A 48 3.98 -4.89 14.09
C GLU A 48 3.70 -6.38 14.16
N LYS A 49 2.91 -6.76 15.15
CA LYS A 49 2.36 -8.10 15.30
C LYS A 49 0.87 -8.10 14.98
N ALA A 50 0.46 -9.03 14.16
CA ALA A 50 -0.92 -9.07 13.69
C ALA A 50 -1.48 -10.49 13.58
N ARG A 51 -2.81 -10.59 13.69
CA ARG A 51 -3.59 -11.70 13.15
C ARG A 51 -3.77 -11.46 11.66
N ILE A 52 -3.35 -12.41 10.86
CA ILE A 52 -3.28 -12.30 9.42
C ILE A 52 -4.12 -13.40 8.80
N LYS A 53 -5.13 -13.01 8.05
CA LYS A 53 -5.95 -13.95 7.26
C LYS A 53 -5.30 -14.22 5.92
N LEU A 54 -5.10 -15.50 5.60
CA LEU A 54 -4.48 -15.95 4.36
C LEU A 54 -5.46 -15.80 3.20
N VAL A 55 -5.11 -15.01 2.19
CA VAL A 55 -5.98 -14.78 1.01
C VAL A 55 -5.51 -15.53 -0.23
N ALA A 56 -4.21 -15.75 -0.36
CA ALA A 56 -3.65 -16.54 -1.45
C ALA A 56 -2.36 -17.24 -1.00
N LEU A 57 -2.20 -18.49 -1.39
CA LEU A 57 -0.99 -19.28 -1.14
C LEU A 57 -0.41 -19.73 -2.47
N LYS A 58 0.90 -19.54 -2.62
CA LYS A 58 1.73 -20.04 -3.71
C LYS A 58 2.71 -21.07 -3.16
N LYS A 59 3.50 -21.69 -4.02
CA LYS A 59 4.44 -22.76 -3.62
C LYS A 59 5.50 -22.28 -2.60
N THR A 60 5.94 -21.02 -2.69
CA THR A 60 7.07 -20.48 -1.90
C THR A 60 6.72 -19.25 -1.08
N TYR A 61 5.54 -18.66 -1.29
CA TYR A 61 5.10 -17.45 -0.58
C TYR A 61 3.57 -17.36 -0.57
N GLY A 62 3.03 -16.48 0.25
CA GLY A 62 1.59 -16.21 0.31
C GLY A 62 1.28 -14.73 0.46
N TYR A 63 -0.01 -14.41 0.37
CA TYR A 63 -0.55 -13.10 0.66
C TYR A 63 -1.57 -13.19 1.79
N GLY A 64 -1.51 -12.21 2.68
CA GLY A 64 -2.43 -12.05 3.79
C GLY A 64 -3.01 -10.64 3.88
N ILE A 65 -4.09 -10.55 4.61
CA ILE A 65 -4.67 -9.26 5.04
C ILE A 65 -4.66 -9.19 6.55
N ILE A 66 -4.49 -8.01 7.09
CA ILE A 66 -4.58 -7.75 8.53
C ILE A 66 -6.04 -7.97 8.96
N GLU A 67 -6.25 -8.89 9.89
CA GLU A 67 -7.54 -9.07 10.56
C GLU A 67 -7.58 -8.24 11.85
N GLU A 68 -6.46 -8.22 12.59
CA GLU A 68 -6.32 -7.48 13.84
C GLU A 68 -4.84 -7.13 14.07
N LEU A 69 -4.56 -5.91 14.49
CA LEU A 69 -3.24 -5.52 14.98
C LEU A 69 -3.16 -5.82 16.48
N LEU A 70 -2.19 -6.65 16.88
CA LEU A 70 -1.93 -7.02 18.29
C LEU A 70 -0.89 -6.12 18.93
N GLU A 71 0.13 -5.73 18.17
CA GLU A 71 1.16 -4.78 18.55
C GLU A 71 1.34 -3.78 17.41
N VAL A 72 1.31 -2.48 17.73
CA VAL A 72 1.31 -1.38 16.78
C VAL A 72 2.66 -0.69 16.77
N SER A 73 3.21 -0.45 15.60
CA SER A 73 4.46 0.31 15.43
C SER A 73 4.27 1.78 15.82
N LYS A 74 5.28 2.38 16.45
CA LYS A 74 5.33 3.84 16.71
C LYS A 74 5.26 4.68 15.41
N HIS A 75 5.56 4.07 14.30
CA HIS A 75 5.53 4.70 12.97
C HIS A 75 4.17 4.57 12.26
N ARG A 76 3.20 3.94 12.88
CA ARG A 76 1.84 3.92 12.34
C ARG A 76 1.16 5.25 12.61
N VAL A 77 0.59 5.81 11.55
CA VAL A 77 -0.20 7.04 11.61
C VAL A 77 -1.59 6.79 11.02
N GLU A 78 -2.54 7.63 11.40
CA GLU A 78 -3.86 7.65 10.80
C GLU A 78 -3.78 8.17 9.36
N GLU A 79 -4.45 7.46 8.44
CA GLU A 79 -4.52 7.86 7.04
C GLU A 79 -5.38 9.12 6.89
N LYS A 80 -4.81 10.22 6.40
CA LYS A 80 -5.53 11.49 6.19
C LYS A 80 -6.58 11.41 5.08
N CYS A 81 -6.39 10.51 4.11
CA CYS A 81 -7.31 10.32 2.99
C CYS A 81 -8.37 9.28 3.32
N MET A 82 -9.64 9.67 3.34
CA MET A 82 -10.77 8.77 3.68
C MET A 82 -10.90 7.54 2.78
N ILE A 83 -10.32 7.57 1.57
CA ILE A 83 -10.36 6.45 0.63
C ILE A 83 -9.01 5.74 0.48
N ALA A 84 -8.03 6.02 1.32
CA ALA A 84 -6.68 5.46 1.22
C ALA A 84 -6.66 3.93 1.22
N SER A 85 -7.50 3.30 2.05
CA SER A 85 -7.59 1.84 2.18
C SER A 85 -8.10 1.14 0.92
N ILE A 86 -8.89 1.83 0.07
CA ILE A 86 -9.51 1.26 -1.14
C ILE A 86 -8.93 1.81 -2.44
N CYS A 87 -8.41 3.04 -2.44
CA CYS A 87 -7.80 3.68 -3.59
C CYS A 87 -6.47 3.01 -3.96
N GLY A 88 -6.23 2.77 -5.24
CA GLY A 88 -4.96 2.22 -5.73
C GLY A 88 -3.81 3.23 -5.83
N GLY A 89 -4.06 4.52 -5.53
CA GLY A 89 -3.10 5.60 -5.77
C GLY A 89 -2.00 5.75 -4.73
N CYS A 90 -2.23 5.34 -3.49
CA CYS A 90 -1.29 5.47 -2.38
C CYS A 90 -1.11 4.14 -1.65
N GLN A 91 0.14 3.82 -1.27
CA GLN A 91 0.49 2.55 -0.61
C GLN A 91 0.99 2.73 0.82
N LEU A 92 1.46 3.92 1.21
CA LEU A 92 2.21 4.13 2.44
C LEU A 92 1.62 5.21 3.38
N GLN A 93 0.36 5.64 3.19
CA GLN A 93 -0.22 6.71 4.02
C GLN A 93 -0.36 6.36 5.51
N HIS A 94 -0.44 5.06 5.82
CA HIS A 94 -0.48 4.55 7.20
C HIS A 94 0.89 4.55 7.90
N MET A 95 1.96 4.92 7.18
CA MET A 95 3.33 4.99 7.67
C MET A 95 3.75 6.45 7.85
N SER A 96 4.39 6.80 8.96
CA SER A 96 4.95 8.13 9.19
C SER A 96 5.93 8.53 8.09
N TYR A 97 6.05 9.81 7.79
CA TYR A 97 6.92 10.28 6.72
C TYR A 97 8.39 9.91 6.96
N GLU A 98 8.85 10.00 8.20
CA GLU A 98 10.17 9.53 8.60
C GLU A 98 10.40 8.05 8.23
N ALA A 99 9.44 7.19 8.55
CA ALA A 99 9.53 5.76 8.21
C ALA A 99 9.42 5.52 6.70
N GLN A 100 8.67 6.33 5.95
CA GLN A 100 8.66 6.26 4.48
C GLN A 100 10.03 6.61 3.87
N LEU A 101 10.72 7.60 4.42
CA LEU A 101 12.08 7.96 4.00
C LEU A 101 13.05 6.81 4.28
N GLN A 102 13.02 6.26 5.50
CA GLN A 102 13.87 5.13 5.87
C GLN A 102 13.60 3.89 5.00
N PHE A 103 12.32 3.57 4.74
CA PHE A 103 11.94 2.48 3.85
C PHE A 103 12.53 2.65 2.44
N LYS A 104 12.44 3.85 1.87
CA LYS A 104 13.00 4.13 0.54
C LYS A 104 14.52 4.10 0.52
N GLN A 105 15.16 4.61 1.58
CA GLN A 105 16.62 4.53 1.75
C GLN A 105 17.08 3.08 1.78
N ASN A 106 16.49 2.26 2.65
CA ASN A 106 16.81 0.84 2.80
C ASN A 106 16.60 0.05 1.50
N GLN A 107 15.55 0.39 0.73
CA GLN A 107 15.31 -0.25 -0.57
C GLN A 107 16.44 0.05 -1.56
N MET A 108 16.92 1.29 -1.61
CA MET A 108 18.01 1.68 -2.51
C MET A 108 19.30 0.98 -2.11
N GLU A 109 19.67 1.05 -0.83
CA GLU A 109 20.87 0.39 -0.29
C GLU A 109 20.86 -1.12 -0.59
N SER A 110 19.78 -1.81 -0.26
CA SER A 110 19.63 -3.24 -0.53
C SER A 110 19.63 -3.58 -2.02
N LEU A 111 19.17 -2.68 -2.88
CA LEU A 111 19.20 -2.90 -4.34
C LEU A 111 20.64 -2.89 -4.85
N PHE A 112 21.45 -1.91 -4.45
CA PHE A 112 22.82 -1.79 -4.89
C PHE A 112 23.69 -2.90 -4.30
N GLU A 113 23.53 -3.21 -3.00
CA GLU A 113 24.25 -4.30 -2.34
C GLU A 113 24.02 -5.65 -3.03
N ARG A 114 22.75 -6.00 -3.29
CA ARG A 114 22.39 -7.27 -3.96
C ARG A 114 22.91 -7.39 -5.39
N ASN A 115 23.17 -6.26 -6.05
CA ASN A 115 23.75 -6.25 -7.40
C ASN A 115 25.28 -6.12 -7.38
N GLY A 116 25.93 -6.17 -6.19
CA GLY A 116 27.36 -6.16 -6.04
C GLY A 116 28.02 -4.79 -6.29
N PHE A 117 27.25 -3.70 -6.20
CA PHE A 117 27.81 -2.35 -6.30
C PHE A 117 28.33 -1.88 -4.94
N ASP A 118 29.61 -1.60 -4.86
CA ASP A 118 30.25 -0.97 -3.71
C ASP A 118 30.29 0.55 -3.91
N ILE A 119 29.18 1.20 -3.61
CA ILE A 119 29.03 2.65 -3.73
C ILE A 119 28.44 3.25 -2.47
N VAL A 120 28.77 4.51 -2.20
CA VAL A 120 28.16 5.26 -1.11
C VAL A 120 26.79 5.78 -1.53
N ILE A 121 25.75 5.31 -0.86
CA ILE A 121 24.40 5.84 -1.01
C ILE A 121 24.23 6.98 -0.01
N HIS A 122 24.06 8.20 -0.52
CA HIS A 122 23.79 9.35 0.33
C HIS A 122 22.40 9.27 0.96
N PRO A 123 22.19 9.91 2.14
CA PRO A 123 20.87 9.98 2.75
C PRO A 123 19.81 10.57 1.80
N ILE A 124 18.64 10.00 1.83
CA ILE A 124 17.50 10.46 1.03
C ILE A 124 17.14 11.90 1.39
N LEU A 125 16.91 12.73 0.39
CA LEU A 125 16.41 14.09 0.58
C LEU A 125 14.91 14.06 0.84
N ALA A 126 14.49 14.60 1.98
CA ALA A 126 13.09 14.77 2.29
C ALA A 126 12.47 15.85 1.40
N ALA A 127 11.20 15.71 1.06
CA ALA A 127 10.44 16.79 0.44
C ALA A 127 10.06 17.82 1.51
N GLU A 128 10.04 19.11 1.13
CA GLU A 128 9.58 20.19 2.00
C GLU A 128 8.09 20.05 2.32
N GLU A 129 7.29 19.62 1.30
CA GLU A 129 5.87 19.38 1.43
C GLU A 129 5.56 17.89 1.23
N GLU A 130 4.96 17.26 2.22
CA GLU A 130 4.57 15.83 2.16
C GLU A 130 3.33 15.60 1.31
N TRP A 131 2.53 16.63 1.09
CA TRP A 131 1.26 16.61 0.39
C TRP A 131 1.28 17.61 -0.78
N ARG A 132 0.27 17.54 -1.67
CA ARG A 132 0.12 18.46 -2.81
C ARG A 132 1.27 18.47 -3.83
N TYR A 133 2.18 17.48 -3.74
CA TYR A 133 3.41 17.44 -4.56
C TYR A 133 3.20 16.92 -5.99
N ARG A 134 2.07 16.26 -6.27
CA ARG A 134 1.82 15.65 -7.59
C ARG A 134 1.28 16.66 -8.56
N ASN A 135 2.04 16.93 -9.63
CA ASN A 135 1.69 17.89 -10.69
C ASN A 135 1.16 17.25 -11.98
N LYS A 136 1.28 15.92 -12.12
CA LYS A 136 0.74 15.16 -13.25
C LYS A 136 -0.16 14.06 -12.75
N VAL A 137 -1.42 14.08 -13.17
CA VAL A 137 -2.41 13.07 -12.81
C VAL A 137 -3.17 12.60 -14.05
N GLN A 138 -3.62 11.35 -14.01
CA GLN A 138 -4.58 10.80 -14.96
C GLN A 138 -5.77 10.31 -14.13
N VAL A 139 -6.90 10.97 -14.31
CA VAL A 139 -8.12 10.67 -13.59
C VAL A 139 -9.15 10.12 -14.58
N PRO A 140 -9.52 8.84 -14.50
CA PRO A 140 -10.56 8.29 -15.33
C PRO A 140 -11.92 8.92 -15.00
N PHE A 141 -12.72 9.10 -16.03
CA PHE A 141 -14.14 9.43 -15.98
C PHE A 141 -14.94 8.19 -16.38
N GLY A 142 -16.09 7.99 -15.77
CA GLY A 142 -16.99 6.89 -16.05
C GLY A 142 -18.38 7.18 -15.53
N GLU A 143 -19.21 6.18 -15.47
CA GLU A 143 -20.57 6.25 -14.93
C GLU A 143 -20.64 5.51 -13.60
N ASP A 144 -21.41 6.03 -12.66
CA ASP A 144 -21.76 5.34 -11.43
C ASP A 144 -22.89 4.29 -11.71
N LYS A 145 -23.34 3.60 -10.67
CA LYS A 145 -24.37 2.57 -10.79
C LYS A 145 -25.76 3.14 -11.19
N GLU A 146 -25.93 4.44 -11.04
CA GLU A 146 -27.16 5.19 -11.36
C GLU A 146 -27.08 5.85 -12.75
N GLY A 147 -25.95 5.70 -13.46
CA GLY A 147 -25.73 6.27 -14.79
C GLY A 147 -25.26 7.73 -14.78
N ASN A 148 -24.90 8.27 -13.60
CA ASN A 148 -24.35 9.63 -13.54
C ASN A 148 -22.86 9.63 -13.83
N LEU A 149 -22.39 10.69 -14.50
CA LEU A 149 -20.98 10.86 -14.73
C LEU A 149 -20.22 11.02 -13.40
N THR A 150 -19.21 10.20 -13.22
CA THR A 150 -18.31 10.24 -12.07
C THR A 150 -16.85 10.26 -12.50
N TYR A 151 -15.99 10.69 -11.61
CA TYR A 151 -14.53 10.60 -11.79
C TYR A 151 -13.87 10.13 -10.49
N GLY A 152 -12.70 9.52 -10.62
CA GLY A 152 -12.01 9.01 -9.45
C GLY A 152 -10.76 8.22 -9.82
N PHE A 153 -10.17 7.53 -8.85
CA PHE A 153 -9.11 6.58 -9.11
C PHE A 153 -9.66 5.15 -9.07
N TYR A 154 -8.97 4.26 -9.74
CA TYR A 154 -9.34 2.85 -9.67
C TYR A 154 -9.10 2.28 -8.27
N ARG A 155 -10.05 1.47 -7.81
CA ARG A 155 -9.83 0.58 -6.66
C ARG A 155 -8.62 -0.31 -6.96
N SER A 156 -7.79 -0.52 -5.96
CA SER A 156 -6.61 -1.38 -6.08
C SER A 156 -6.96 -2.73 -6.72
N HIS A 157 -6.24 -3.09 -7.80
CA HIS A 157 -6.41 -4.31 -8.59
C HIS A 157 -7.75 -4.48 -9.31
N THR A 158 -8.50 -3.40 -9.56
CA THR A 158 -9.77 -3.43 -10.30
C THR A 158 -9.88 -2.26 -11.27
N ASN A 159 -10.94 -2.26 -12.09
CA ASN A 159 -11.33 -1.13 -12.94
C ASN A 159 -12.51 -0.32 -12.35
N GLU A 160 -12.86 -0.56 -11.08
CA GLU A 160 -13.89 0.20 -10.38
C GLU A 160 -13.38 1.59 -10.03
N ILE A 161 -14.09 2.63 -10.47
CA ILE A 161 -13.76 4.02 -10.15
C ILE A 161 -14.25 4.33 -8.73
N ILE A 162 -13.32 4.76 -7.88
CA ILE A 162 -13.60 5.26 -6.54
C ILE A 162 -13.59 6.78 -6.60
N PRO A 163 -14.75 7.43 -6.45
CA PRO A 163 -14.83 8.88 -6.51
C PRO A 163 -14.14 9.55 -5.32
N PHE A 164 -13.61 10.74 -5.54
CA PHE A 164 -13.05 11.58 -4.48
C PHE A 164 -13.44 13.04 -4.70
N LYS A 165 -13.49 13.80 -3.62
CA LYS A 165 -13.68 15.26 -3.67
C LYS A 165 -12.35 15.99 -3.66
N ASP A 166 -11.43 15.52 -2.83
CA ASP A 166 -10.11 16.10 -2.68
C ASP A 166 -9.06 14.97 -2.59
N CYS A 167 -8.11 14.98 -3.50
CA CYS A 167 -6.96 14.09 -3.46
C CYS A 167 -5.77 14.84 -2.86
N LEU A 168 -5.39 14.48 -1.65
CA LEU A 168 -4.36 15.17 -0.88
C LEU A 168 -2.97 15.18 -1.51
N VAL A 169 -2.67 14.27 -2.43
CA VAL A 169 -1.36 14.25 -3.12
C VAL A 169 -1.34 15.10 -4.40
N GLN A 170 -2.51 15.46 -4.96
CA GLN A 170 -2.62 16.37 -6.10
C GLN A 170 -2.57 17.82 -5.64
N SER A 171 -2.16 18.73 -6.54
CA SER A 171 -2.29 20.16 -6.31
C SER A 171 -3.77 20.55 -6.14
N GLU A 172 -4.03 21.59 -5.38
CA GLU A 172 -5.38 22.14 -5.20
C GLU A 172 -6.01 22.54 -6.54
N THR A 173 -5.24 23.21 -7.39
CA THR A 173 -5.67 23.56 -8.75
C THR A 173 -6.12 22.34 -9.58
N SER A 174 -5.44 21.19 -9.45
CA SER A 174 -5.85 19.98 -10.14
C SER A 174 -7.20 19.45 -9.63
N ASN A 175 -7.43 19.50 -8.33
CA ASN A 175 -8.72 19.09 -7.74
C ASN A 175 -9.85 20.04 -8.18
N GLU A 176 -9.63 21.35 -8.16
CA GLU A 176 -10.60 22.37 -8.63
C GLU A 176 -10.97 22.19 -10.11
N LEU A 177 -9.98 21.91 -10.97
CA LEU A 177 -10.23 21.67 -12.40
C LEU A 177 -11.07 20.43 -12.65
N LEU A 178 -10.87 19.36 -11.88
CA LEU A 178 -11.66 18.13 -11.95
C LEU A 178 -13.11 18.40 -11.53
N ASP A 179 -13.32 19.10 -10.43
CA ASP A 179 -14.65 19.44 -9.93
C ASP A 179 -15.42 20.32 -10.94
N ARG A 180 -14.80 21.35 -11.47
CA ARG A 180 -15.39 22.23 -12.51
C ARG A 180 -15.74 21.46 -13.78
N LYS A 181 -14.90 20.52 -14.20
CA LYS A 181 -15.14 19.72 -15.40
C LYS A 181 -16.33 18.78 -15.20
N SER A 182 -16.41 18.09 -14.06
CA SER A 182 -17.52 17.19 -13.76
C SER A 182 -18.85 17.93 -13.65
N THR A 183 -18.87 19.10 -13.01
CA THR A 183 -20.07 19.96 -12.89
C THR A 183 -20.58 20.39 -14.27
N ARG A 184 -19.70 20.81 -15.19
CA ARG A 184 -20.10 21.19 -16.55
C ARG A 184 -20.67 20.03 -17.35
N LEU A 185 -20.10 18.85 -17.25
CA LEU A 185 -20.56 17.67 -17.97
C LEU A 185 -21.92 17.20 -17.46
N ASN A 186 -22.14 17.23 -16.14
CA ASN A 186 -23.43 16.86 -15.54
C ASN A 186 -24.55 17.88 -15.79
N SER A 187 -24.23 19.15 -16.07
CA SER A 187 -25.23 20.19 -16.40
C SER A 187 -25.59 20.25 -17.88
N SER A 188 -24.97 19.42 -18.73
CA SER A 188 -25.21 19.39 -20.18
C SER A 188 -26.15 18.24 -20.59
N HIS A 189 -26.69 17.52 -19.62
CA HIS A 189 -27.76 16.51 -19.74
C HIS A 189 -29.00 16.97 -18.98
#